data_a3fa94081d3d675ed9de83a978a30fed
#
_entry.id   a3fa94081d3d675ed9de83a978a30fed
#
_cell.length_a   1.000
_cell.length_b   1.000
_cell.length_c   1.000
_cell.angle_alpha   90.00
_cell.angle_beta   90.00
_cell.angle_gamma   90.00
#
_symmetry.space_group_name_H-M   'P 1'
#
loop_
_entity.id
_entity.type
_entity.pdbx_description
1 polymer ?
#
loop_
_entity_poly.entity_id
_entity_poly.type
_entity_poly.pdbx_seq_one_letter_code
_entity_poly.pdbx_strand_id
1 'polypeptide(L)'
;MRLARIVASFRLRAVACERRRRRRRRTMEPPATEGGTEEALLDDQPGNSKGTQKHGHELDEEQEELAEHQPLEQEDLNFEKWKRKPLPKRTLYQKIDDVKTYLWNAETKEFMGRSGKSWSLILLFYSALYLFLAAMFGGCMCCLMWSISPYHPTFNDRVMPPGMTMAPHLEGHDIAFNVSDRKSWKKYARSMDEFLRPYNDGAQERKNIHCSQEKYFMQDHLEESLERKACQFKRSWLGECSGLQDPHFGYSKGTPCVFLRMNRILGYLPGQGKPINVTCGVKKGPPDALREVQFFPKSIFDLKYYPYYGKLRHVNYSSPVVAVRFANVQYDAHIHIQCKLNGKGIINNSLTDRYLGAISFTLEVGT
;
A
#
# COMPACT_ATOMS: atom_id res chain seq x y z
N MET A 1 16.26 -28.59 -18.39
CA MET A 1 16.44 -28.07 -19.77
C MET A 1 15.15 -27.84 -20.58
N ARG A 2 14.07 -28.56 -20.40
CA ARG A 2 12.79 -28.34 -21.14
C ARG A 2 12.04 -27.05 -20.73
N LEU A 3 12.05 -26.65 -19.47
CA LEU A 3 11.41 -25.41 -18.96
C LEU A 3 12.05 -24.14 -19.53
N ALA A 4 13.36 -24.11 -19.68
CA ALA A 4 14.08 -22.95 -20.23
C ALA A 4 13.75 -22.68 -21.71
N ARG A 5 13.46 -23.74 -22.49
CA ARG A 5 13.04 -23.61 -23.90
C ARG A 5 11.60 -23.10 -24.03
N ILE A 6 10.72 -23.45 -23.10
CA ILE A 6 9.35 -22.94 -23.06
C ILE A 6 9.33 -21.44 -22.72
N VAL A 7 10.11 -21.01 -21.74
CA VAL A 7 10.23 -19.59 -21.36
C VAL A 7 10.84 -18.75 -22.49
N ALA A 8 11.86 -19.28 -23.21
CA ALA A 8 12.45 -18.60 -24.36
C ALA A 8 11.46 -18.45 -25.53
N SER A 9 10.65 -19.49 -25.81
CA SER A 9 9.61 -19.45 -26.85
C SER A 9 8.50 -18.43 -26.54
N PHE A 10 8.13 -18.29 -25.25
CA PHE A 10 7.17 -17.27 -24.80
C PHE A 10 7.72 -15.84 -24.92
N ARG A 11 9.02 -15.62 -24.64
CA ARG A 11 9.66 -14.31 -24.82
C ARG A 11 9.67 -13.85 -26.27
N LEU A 12 9.95 -14.74 -27.21
CA LEU A 12 9.97 -14.41 -28.64
C LEU A 12 8.56 -14.06 -29.18
N ARG A 13 7.52 -14.73 -28.73
CA ARG A 13 6.13 -14.41 -29.10
C ARG A 13 5.64 -13.08 -28.51
N ALA A 14 6.11 -12.71 -27.31
CA ALA A 14 5.80 -11.42 -26.69
C ALA A 14 6.36 -10.24 -27.46
N VAL A 15 7.63 -10.31 -27.89
CA VAL A 15 8.27 -9.27 -28.69
C VAL A 15 7.57 -9.08 -30.05
N ALA A 16 7.09 -10.16 -30.65
CA ALA A 16 6.33 -10.12 -31.91
C ALA A 16 4.95 -9.44 -31.72
N CYS A 17 4.28 -9.66 -30.57
CA CYS A 17 2.99 -9.05 -30.25
C CYS A 17 3.14 -7.54 -29.99
N GLU A 18 4.22 -7.13 -29.34
CA GLU A 18 4.52 -5.72 -29.05
C GLU A 18 4.84 -4.94 -30.32
N ARG A 19 5.57 -5.53 -31.27
CA ARG A 19 5.81 -4.93 -32.59
C ARG A 19 4.50 -4.75 -33.40
N ARG A 20 3.54 -5.68 -33.31
CA ARG A 20 2.21 -5.53 -33.92
C ARG A 20 1.38 -4.43 -33.27
N ARG A 21 1.49 -4.25 -31.94
CA ARG A 21 0.77 -3.19 -31.20
C ARG A 21 1.32 -1.79 -31.54
N ARG A 22 2.64 -1.65 -31.70
CA ARG A 22 3.28 -0.39 -32.14
C ARG A 22 2.91 -0.03 -33.59
N ARG A 23 2.77 -1.02 -34.47
CA ARG A 23 2.27 -0.77 -35.86
C ARG A 23 0.81 -0.31 -35.86
N ARG A 24 -0.07 -0.85 -35.04
CA ARG A 24 -1.47 -0.41 -34.97
C ARG A 24 -1.64 0.98 -34.36
N ARG A 25 -0.78 1.43 -33.46
CA ARG A 25 -0.82 2.79 -32.92
C ARG A 25 -0.40 3.88 -33.94
N ARG A 26 0.46 3.55 -34.91
CA ARG A 26 0.86 4.48 -35.97
C ARG A 26 -0.20 4.69 -37.06
N THR A 27 -1.20 3.84 -37.13
CA THR A 27 -2.28 3.94 -38.13
C THR A 27 -3.59 4.54 -37.61
N MET A 28 -3.60 5.04 -36.36
CA MET A 28 -4.77 5.67 -35.72
C MET A 28 -4.49 7.11 -35.22
N GLU A 29 -3.73 7.90 -35.96
CA GLU A 29 -3.75 9.35 -35.79
C GLU A 29 -4.79 9.91 -36.75
N PRO A 30 -5.85 10.61 -36.27
CA PRO A 30 -6.75 11.34 -37.10
C PRO A 30 -6.13 12.70 -37.52
N PRO A 31 -6.42 13.21 -38.71
CA PRO A 31 -5.91 14.49 -39.16
C PRO A 31 -6.54 15.65 -38.39
N ALA A 32 -5.74 16.67 -38.15
CA ALA A 32 -6.16 17.97 -37.59
C ALA A 32 -7.21 18.63 -38.44
N THR A 33 -8.32 19.06 -37.86
CA THR A 33 -9.24 20.02 -38.47
C THR A 33 -9.31 21.27 -37.60
N GLU A 34 -8.97 22.35 -38.26
CA GLU A 34 -9.13 23.72 -37.81
C GLU A 34 -10.62 24.15 -37.77
N GLY A 35 -10.92 25.02 -36.80
CA GLY A 35 -11.81 26.18 -36.97
C GLY A 35 -13.31 25.96 -36.88
N GLY A 36 -13.97 26.73 -36.04
CA GLY A 36 -15.40 27.06 -36.14
C GLY A 36 -16.07 27.31 -34.78
N THR A 37 -16.09 28.57 -34.41
CA THR A 37 -16.97 29.22 -33.44
C THR A 37 -18.44 29.01 -33.79
N GLU A 38 -19.34 28.77 -32.84
CA GLU A 38 -20.53 29.59 -32.62
C GLU A 38 -21.39 29.12 -31.45
N GLU A 39 -21.97 30.10 -30.82
CA GLU A 39 -22.89 30.15 -29.68
C GLU A 39 -24.26 29.52 -29.96
N ALA A 40 -24.94 29.10 -28.91
CA ALA A 40 -26.26 29.57 -28.44
C ALA A 40 -27.05 28.46 -27.72
N LEU A 41 -27.30 28.65 -26.49
CA LEU A 41 -28.55 28.97 -25.78
C LEU A 41 -29.71 27.96 -25.79
N LEU A 42 -30.09 27.68 -24.54
CA LEU A 42 -31.47 27.58 -23.97
C LEU A 42 -32.27 26.28 -24.08
N ASP A 43 -32.51 25.82 -22.90
CA ASP A 43 -33.81 25.58 -22.23
C ASP A 43 -34.62 24.29 -22.50
N ASP A 44 -35.01 23.76 -21.37
CA ASP A 44 -36.32 23.33 -20.90
C ASP A 44 -36.59 21.83 -20.72
N GLN A 45 -36.85 21.51 -19.49
CA GLN A 45 -37.66 20.40 -19.00
C GLN A 45 -39.16 20.78 -19.11
N PRO A 46 -40.15 19.97 -18.75
CA PRO A 46 -40.29 18.51 -18.54
C PRO A 46 -41.56 17.95 -19.20
N GLY A 47 -41.76 16.62 -19.15
CA GLY A 47 -43.02 16.09 -19.65
C GLY A 47 -43.28 14.60 -19.42
N ASN A 48 -43.97 14.34 -18.39
CA ASN A 48 -44.74 13.19 -17.93
C ASN A 48 -45.66 12.60 -19.04
N SER A 49 -45.77 11.23 -19.17
CA SER A 49 -47.04 10.53 -19.05
C SER A 49 -47.00 9.10 -19.60
N LYS A 50 -47.40 8.16 -18.76
CA LYS A 50 -48.35 7.07 -18.91
C LYS A 50 -48.66 6.54 -20.31
N GLY A 51 -48.60 5.19 -20.41
CA GLY A 51 -49.19 4.44 -21.52
C GLY A 51 -49.13 2.93 -21.28
N THR A 52 -50.16 2.45 -20.66
CA THR A 52 -50.62 1.06 -20.53
C THR A 52 -50.87 0.44 -21.89
N GLN A 53 -50.46 -0.82 -22.14
CA GLN A 53 -51.28 -1.72 -22.96
C GLN A 53 -50.94 -3.19 -22.67
N LYS A 54 -52.09 -3.88 -22.34
CA LYS A 54 -52.32 -5.31 -22.24
C LYS A 54 -52.29 -5.97 -23.63
N HIS A 55 -51.89 -7.22 -23.70
CA HIS A 55 -52.42 -8.30 -24.55
C HIS A 55 -52.03 -9.57 -23.79
N GLY A 56 -52.90 -10.39 -23.41
CA GLY A 56 -54.11 -11.06 -23.60
C GLY A 56 -54.09 -12.12 -24.71
N HIS A 57 -53.92 -13.39 -24.34
CA HIS A 57 -54.41 -14.59 -25.05
C HIS A 57 -54.53 -15.63 -23.95
N GLU A 58 -55.69 -15.94 -23.50
CA GLU A 58 -56.85 -16.71 -23.91
C GLU A 58 -56.53 -18.14 -24.36
N LEU A 59 -56.94 -19.03 -23.47
CA LEU A 59 -57.72 -20.25 -23.62
C LEU A 59 -57.06 -21.52 -24.15
N ASP A 60 -57.08 -22.56 -23.32
CA ASP A 60 -57.91 -23.71 -23.63
C ASP A 60 -58.27 -24.45 -22.32
N GLU A 61 -59.58 -24.42 -22.04
CA GLU A 61 -60.30 -25.36 -21.18
C GLU A 61 -60.32 -26.73 -21.88
N GLU A 62 -60.03 -27.82 -21.18
CA GLU A 62 -60.77 -29.06 -21.31
C GLU A 62 -60.57 -30.00 -20.15
N GLN A 63 -61.72 -30.26 -19.56
CA GLN A 63 -62.19 -31.50 -18.99
C GLN A 63 -61.87 -31.82 -17.52
N GLU A 64 -62.88 -31.40 -16.73
CA GLU A 64 -63.34 -32.11 -15.57
C GLU A 64 -63.61 -33.58 -15.92
N GLU A 65 -62.94 -34.49 -15.25
CA GLU A 65 -63.40 -35.84 -15.05
C GLU A 65 -63.52 -36.11 -13.56
N LEU A 66 -64.78 -36.22 -13.13
CA LEU A 66 -65.20 -36.67 -11.84
C LEU A 66 -64.55 -38.00 -11.49
N ALA A 67 -63.63 -38.01 -10.59
CA ALA A 67 -63.19 -39.19 -9.87
C ALA A 67 -63.75 -39.12 -8.44
N GLU A 68 -64.78 -39.87 -8.28
CA GLU A 68 -65.43 -40.46 -7.14
C GLU A 68 -64.64 -40.38 -5.84
N HIS A 69 -65.22 -39.64 -4.87
CA HIS A 69 -64.81 -39.62 -3.48
C HIS A 69 -64.98 -41.00 -2.87
N GLN A 70 -63.90 -41.75 -2.73
CA GLN A 70 -63.80 -42.77 -1.72
C GLN A 70 -63.31 -42.16 -0.44
N PRO A 71 -63.94 -42.39 0.72
CA PRO A 71 -63.43 -41.96 2.00
C PRO A 71 -62.13 -42.72 2.28
N LEU A 72 -61.01 -42.02 2.26
CA LEU A 72 -59.74 -42.51 2.79
C LEU A 72 -59.98 -42.85 4.27
N GLU A 73 -60.04 -44.14 4.54
CA GLU A 73 -59.97 -44.75 5.83
C GLU A 73 -58.79 -44.07 6.57
N GLN A 74 -59.06 -43.42 7.64
CA GLN A 74 -58.14 -42.74 8.53
C GLN A 74 -57.22 -43.82 9.13
N GLU A 75 -56.18 -44.21 8.40
CA GLU A 75 -55.05 -44.88 9.03
C GLU A 75 -54.49 -43.94 10.08
N ASP A 76 -54.83 -44.21 11.32
CA ASP A 76 -54.20 -43.65 12.48
C ASP A 76 -52.69 -43.79 12.32
N LEU A 77 -52.06 -42.78 11.74
CA LEU A 77 -50.63 -42.61 11.67
C LEU A 77 -50.14 -42.66 13.09
N ASN A 78 -49.70 -43.84 13.49
CA ASN A 78 -49.17 -44.17 14.81
C ASN A 78 -47.95 -43.30 15.07
N PHE A 79 -48.17 -42.05 15.46
CA PHE A 79 -47.17 -41.02 15.75
C PHE A 79 -46.24 -41.42 16.91
N GLU A 80 -46.59 -42.49 17.67
CA GLU A 80 -45.73 -43.05 18.70
C GLU A 80 -44.51 -43.81 18.15
N LYS A 81 -44.50 -44.21 16.88
CA LYS A 81 -43.35 -44.92 16.25
C LYS A 81 -42.14 -44.01 16.04
N TRP A 82 -42.32 -42.71 16.06
CA TRP A 82 -41.25 -41.71 15.89
C TRP A 82 -40.68 -41.10 17.19
N LYS A 83 -41.17 -41.50 18.36
CA LYS A 83 -40.49 -41.18 19.63
C LYS A 83 -39.18 -41.92 19.63
N ARG A 84 -38.12 -41.21 19.28
CA ARG A 84 -36.75 -41.73 19.42
C ARG A 84 -36.59 -42.21 20.87
N LYS A 85 -36.38 -43.52 21.04
CA LYS A 85 -36.03 -44.06 22.36
C LYS A 85 -34.90 -43.25 22.94
N PRO A 86 -34.97 -42.77 24.19
CA PRO A 86 -33.89 -42.02 24.78
C PRO A 86 -32.64 -42.88 24.74
N LEU A 87 -31.60 -42.36 24.05
CA LEU A 87 -30.33 -43.04 23.96
C LEU A 87 -29.78 -43.26 25.37
N PRO A 88 -29.34 -44.47 25.70
CA PRO A 88 -28.78 -44.76 27.03
C PRO A 88 -27.65 -43.78 27.30
N LYS A 89 -27.62 -43.23 28.53
CA LYS A 89 -26.55 -42.31 28.97
C LYS A 89 -25.22 -43.04 28.92
N ARG A 90 -24.46 -42.81 27.84
CA ARG A 90 -23.12 -43.38 27.68
C ARG A 90 -22.15 -42.73 28.64
N THR A 91 -21.30 -43.50 29.28
CA THR A 91 -20.22 -43.01 30.11
C THR A 91 -19.16 -42.32 29.25
N LEU A 92 -18.35 -41.43 29.83
CA LEU A 92 -17.26 -40.76 29.10
C LEU A 92 -16.31 -41.73 28.43
N TYR A 93 -16.02 -42.84 29.07
CA TYR A 93 -15.17 -43.92 28.53
C TYR A 93 -15.76 -44.54 27.26
N GLN A 94 -17.04 -44.83 27.23
CA GLN A 94 -17.73 -45.35 26.06
C GLN A 94 -17.75 -44.36 24.90
N LYS A 95 -17.90 -43.04 25.20
CA LYS A 95 -17.83 -41.99 24.18
C LYS A 95 -16.43 -41.88 23.56
N ILE A 96 -15.38 -42.05 24.38
CA ILE A 96 -13.98 -42.01 23.88
C ILE A 96 -13.70 -43.22 22.99
N ASP A 97 -14.21 -44.38 23.38
CA ASP A 97 -14.01 -45.62 22.61
C ASP A 97 -14.80 -45.59 21.30
N ASP A 98 -16.02 -45.07 21.30
CA ASP A 98 -16.81 -44.80 20.11
C ASP A 98 -16.07 -43.84 19.13
N VAL A 99 -15.47 -42.77 19.66
CA VAL A 99 -14.68 -41.82 18.87
C VAL A 99 -13.43 -42.47 18.30
N LYS A 100 -12.73 -43.30 19.09
CA LYS A 100 -11.55 -44.03 18.65
C LYS A 100 -11.90 -44.99 17.53
N THR A 101 -13.00 -45.77 17.69
CA THR A 101 -13.48 -46.72 16.71
C THR A 101 -13.95 -46.00 15.44
N TYR A 102 -14.59 -44.82 15.55
CA TYR A 102 -14.96 -43.98 14.41
C TYR A 102 -13.74 -43.43 13.67
N LEU A 103 -12.69 -43.00 14.42
CA LEU A 103 -11.46 -42.50 13.80
C LEU A 103 -10.70 -43.62 13.06
N TRP A 104 -10.58 -44.80 13.69
CA TRP A 104 -9.93 -45.96 13.11
C TRP A 104 -10.62 -47.23 13.51
N ASN A 105 -11.32 -47.85 12.59
CA ASN A 105 -11.89 -49.17 12.77
C ASN A 105 -10.90 -50.22 12.24
N ALA A 106 -10.30 -50.98 13.20
CA ALA A 106 -9.30 -52.02 12.87
C ALA A 106 -9.88 -53.21 12.14
N GLU A 107 -11.17 -53.52 12.36
CA GLU A 107 -11.84 -54.69 11.72
C GLU A 107 -12.15 -54.43 10.24
N THR A 108 -12.70 -53.23 9.94
CA THR A 108 -13.08 -52.87 8.55
C THR A 108 -11.96 -52.11 7.82
N LYS A 109 -10.85 -51.74 8.54
CA LYS A 109 -9.75 -50.92 8.03
C LYS A 109 -10.24 -49.57 7.45
N GLU A 110 -11.23 -48.97 8.12
CA GLU A 110 -11.83 -47.74 7.75
C GLU A 110 -11.33 -46.58 8.61
N PHE A 111 -10.99 -45.45 8.01
CA PHE A 111 -10.65 -44.22 8.67
C PHE A 111 -11.81 -43.23 8.54
N MET A 112 -12.34 -42.74 9.67
CA MET A 112 -13.52 -41.86 9.71
C MET A 112 -14.73 -42.39 8.91
N GLY A 113 -14.99 -43.73 9.02
CA GLY A 113 -16.11 -44.37 8.36
C GLY A 113 -15.98 -44.54 6.84
N ARG A 114 -14.77 -44.43 6.28
CA ARG A 114 -14.49 -44.59 4.86
C ARG A 114 -13.28 -45.49 4.61
N SER A 115 -13.38 -46.29 3.57
CA SER A 115 -12.27 -47.14 3.10
C SER A 115 -11.14 -46.30 2.49
N GLY A 116 -9.91 -46.80 2.51
CA GLY A 116 -8.75 -46.15 1.90
C GLY A 116 -8.95 -45.81 0.41
N LYS A 117 -9.68 -46.65 -0.34
CA LYS A 117 -10.01 -46.39 -1.74
C LYS A 117 -10.92 -45.14 -1.88
N SER A 118 -11.90 -44.95 -0.99
CA SER A 118 -12.78 -43.79 -0.99
C SER A 118 -11.98 -42.51 -0.66
N TRP A 119 -11.07 -42.57 0.31
CA TRP A 119 -10.18 -41.44 0.64
C TRP A 119 -9.23 -41.07 -0.50
N SER A 120 -8.66 -42.08 -1.19
CA SER A 120 -7.77 -41.80 -2.32
C SER A 120 -8.48 -41.11 -3.47
N LEU A 121 -9.74 -41.47 -3.76
CA LEU A 121 -10.54 -40.77 -4.77
C LEU A 121 -10.90 -39.34 -4.37
N ILE A 122 -11.22 -39.13 -3.10
CA ILE A 122 -11.47 -37.76 -2.56
C ILE A 122 -10.21 -36.91 -2.68
N LEU A 123 -9.06 -37.41 -2.22
CA LEU A 123 -7.80 -36.71 -2.33
C LEU A 123 -7.42 -36.41 -3.79
N LEU A 124 -7.60 -37.37 -4.66
CA LEU A 124 -7.34 -37.17 -6.09
C LEU A 124 -8.24 -36.08 -6.70
N PHE A 125 -9.53 -36.11 -6.39
CA PHE A 125 -10.48 -35.10 -6.86
C PHE A 125 -10.11 -33.71 -6.37
N TYR A 126 -9.88 -33.54 -5.05
CA TYR A 126 -9.51 -32.23 -4.50
C TYR A 126 -8.13 -31.77 -4.96
N SER A 127 -7.18 -32.67 -5.13
CA SER A 127 -5.87 -32.33 -5.68
C SER A 127 -5.99 -31.81 -7.11
N ALA A 128 -6.77 -32.47 -7.97
CA ALA A 128 -7.01 -32.00 -9.31
C ALA A 128 -7.75 -30.65 -9.34
N LEU A 129 -8.76 -30.49 -8.49
CA LEU A 129 -9.52 -29.26 -8.37
C LEU A 129 -8.62 -28.10 -7.94
N TYR A 130 -7.84 -28.26 -6.86
CA TYR A 130 -6.96 -27.20 -6.37
C TYR A 130 -5.80 -26.91 -7.34
N LEU A 131 -5.27 -27.90 -8.03
CA LEU A 131 -4.28 -27.67 -9.09
C LEU A 131 -4.86 -26.85 -10.24
N PHE A 132 -6.08 -27.12 -10.64
CA PHE A 132 -6.77 -26.33 -11.67
C PHE A 132 -7.00 -24.89 -11.21
N LEU A 133 -7.52 -24.69 -9.99
CA LEU A 133 -7.73 -23.35 -9.42
C LEU A 133 -6.41 -22.57 -9.26
N ALA A 134 -5.36 -23.26 -8.80
CA ALA A 134 -4.04 -22.66 -8.66
C ALA A 134 -3.44 -22.27 -10.02
N ALA A 135 -3.61 -23.12 -11.04
CA ALA A 135 -3.14 -22.81 -12.38
C ALA A 135 -3.91 -21.64 -13.00
N MET A 136 -5.23 -21.59 -12.81
CA MET A 136 -6.06 -20.47 -13.28
C MET A 136 -5.69 -19.16 -12.57
N PHE A 137 -5.58 -19.17 -11.24
CA PHE A 137 -5.15 -18.01 -10.47
C PHE A 137 -3.73 -17.56 -10.87
N GLY A 138 -2.78 -18.50 -10.94
CA GLY A 138 -1.42 -18.24 -11.37
C GLY A 138 -1.36 -17.67 -12.79
N GLY A 139 -2.14 -18.19 -13.71
CA GLY A 139 -2.28 -17.68 -15.07
C GLY A 139 -2.79 -16.24 -15.10
N CYS A 140 -3.86 -15.94 -14.37
CA CYS A 140 -4.39 -14.57 -14.25
C CYS A 140 -3.36 -13.61 -13.65
N MET A 141 -2.66 -14.02 -12.57
CA MET A 141 -1.61 -13.21 -11.96
C MET A 141 -0.42 -12.99 -12.88
N CYS A 142 0.00 -14.01 -13.63
CA CYS A 142 1.05 -13.87 -14.63
C CYS A 142 0.66 -12.89 -15.75
N CYS A 143 -0.57 -12.97 -16.26
CA CYS A 143 -1.08 -12.04 -17.26
C CYS A 143 -1.14 -10.61 -16.71
N LEU A 144 -1.61 -10.43 -15.48
CA LEU A 144 -1.61 -9.13 -14.79
C LEU A 144 -0.20 -8.56 -14.67
N MET A 145 0.73 -9.35 -14.10
CA MET A 145 2.13 -8.91 -13.94
C MET A 145 2.80 -8.58 -15.28
N TRP A 146 2.44 -9.29 -16.33
CA TRP A 146 2.98 -9.02 -17.67
C TRP A 146 2.41 -7.75 -18.30
N SER A 147 1.18 -7.37 -17.96
CA SER A 147 0.55 -6.14 -18.46
C SER A 147 1.09 -4.87 -17.78
N ILE A 148 1.69 -4.98 -16.59
CA ILE A 148 2.17 -3.86 -15.79
C ILE A 148 3.63 -3.53 -16.17
N SER A 149 3.92 -2.24 -16.40
CA SER A 149 5.30 -1.78 -16.57
C SER A 149 6.08 -1.88 -15.25
N PRO A 150 7.32 -2.42 -15.24
CA PRO A 150 8.16 -2.44 -14.05
C PRO A 150 8.72 -1.07 -13.67
N TYR A 151 8.56 -0.07 -14.53
CA TYR A 151 9.21 1.23 -14.39
C TYR A 151 8.28 2.33 -13.88
N HIS A 152 6.99 2.27 -14.18
CA HIS A 152 6.03 3.28 -13.79
C HIS A 152 4.64 2.65 -13.59
N PRO A 153 3.82 3.18 -12.68
CA PRO A 153 2.43 2.76 -12.55
C PRO A 153 1.64 3.19 -13.77
N THR A 154 0.68 2.37 -14.20
CA THR A 154 -0.21 2.69 -15.34
C THR A 154 -1.13 3.86 -15.01
N PHE A 155 -1.57 3.95 -13.75
CA PHE A 155 -2.44 4.99 -13.24
C PHE A 155 -1.76 5.68 -12.06
N ASN A 156 -1.55 6.98 -12.15
CA ASN A 156 -0.97 7.83 -11.11
C ASN A 156 -1.82 9.07 -10.78
N ASP A 157 -3.03 9.13 -11.33
CA ASP A 157 -4.01 10.22 -11.14
C ASP A 157 -4.62 10.26 -9.74
N ARG A 158 -4.60 9.12 -9.03
CA ARG A 158 -5.17 8.96 -7.68
C ARG A 158 -4.11 8.81 -6.58
N VAL A 159 -2.95 9.40 -6.80
CA VAL A 159 -1.88 9.34 -5.81
C VAL A 159 -2.19 10.29 -4.66
N MET A 160 -2.25 9.75 -3.45
CA MET A 160 -2.39 10.56 -2.23
C MET A 160 -1.14 11.40 -2.02
N PRO A 161 -1.28 12.64 -1.48
CA PRO A 161 -0.13 13.44 -1.10
C PRO A 161 0.83 12.69 -0.18
N PRO A 162 2.15 12.95 -0.27
CA PRO A 162 3.13 12.20 0.50
C PRO A 162 3.01 12.48 1.99
N GLY A 163 3.14 11.42 2.78
CA GLY A 163 3.46 11.54 4.20
C GLY A 163 4.94 11.84 4.44
N MET A 164 5.33 11.87 5.70
CA MET A 164 6.73 12.05 6.11
C MET A 164 7.24 10.84 6.89
N THR A 165 8.55 10.63 6.81
CA THR A 165 9.30 9.73 7.69
C THR A 165 10.30 10.53 8.48
N MET A 166 10.65 10.04 9.68
CA MET A 166 11.66 10.64 10.55
C MET A 166 12.79 9.66 10.85
N ALA A 167 13.93 10.22 11.23
CA ALA A 167 15.01 9.50 11.89
C ALA A 167 15.49 10.36 13.10
N PRO A 168 15.81 9.72 14.23
CA PRO A 168 15.91 8.29 14.48
C PRO A 168 14.53 7.62 14.59
N HIS A 169 14.46 6.33 14.20
CA HIS A 169 13.26 5.52 14.31
C HIS A 169 13.66 4.16 14.93
N LEU A 170 13.71 4.11 16.25
CA LEU A 170 14.14 2.93 17.01
C LEU A 170 12.98 2.27 17.76
N GLU A 171 12.22 3.06 18.51
CA GLU A 171 11.12 2.62 19.35
C GLU A 171 9.82 3.32 18.92
N GLY A 172 9.38 3.06 17.69
CA GLY A 172 8.25 3.78 17.13
C GLY A 172 8.60 5.25 16.84
N HIS A 173 7.75 6.17 17.31
CA HIS A 173 7.91 7.61 17.13
C HIS A 173 8.24 8.32 18.44
N ASP A 174 8.75 7.59 19.45
CA ASP A 174 9.09 8.15 20.75
C ASP A 174 10.60 8.31 20.88
N ILE A 175 11.04 9.49 21.28
CA ILE A 175 12.43 9.85 21.51
C ILE A 175 12.53 10.25 22.99
N ALA A 176 12.99 9.32 23.83
CA ALA A 176 13.20 9.57 25.25
C ALA A 176 14.64 9.25 25.62
N PHE A 177 15.33 10.22 26.22
CA PHE A 177 16.71 10.04 26.65
C PHE A 177 17.06 10.99 27.80
N ASN A 178 18.06 10.58 28.60
CA ASN A 178 18.64 11.39 29.67
C ASN A 178 20.03 11.88 29.22
N VAL A 179 20.26 13.18 29.34
CA VAL A 179 21.52 13.84 28.91
C VAL A 179 22.71 13.28 29.68
N SER A 180 22.54 13.00 30.99
CA SER A 180 23.57 12.47 31.87
C SER A 180 23.89 11.00 31.60
N ASP A 181 22.92 10.22 31.12
CA ASP A 181 23.14 8.81 30.77
C ASP A 181 23.51 8.62 29.29
N ARG A 182 24.80 8.43 29.05
CA ARG A 182 25.35 8.16 27.72
C ARG A 182 24.70 6.97 27.01
N LYS A 183 24.23 5.96 27.73
CA LYS A 183 23.65 4.75 27.13
C LYS A 183 22.28 5.07 26.53
N SER A 184 21.50 5.95 27.14
CA SER A 184 20.15 6.32 26.72
C SER A 184 20.15 6.99 25.34
N TRP A 185 21.06 7.90 25.04
CA TRP A 185 21.10 8.65 23.79
C TRP A 185 22.06 8.09 22.73
N LYS A 186 23.07 7.28 23.10
CA LYS A 186 24.03 6.72 22.13
C LYS A 186 23.37 5.89 21.03
N LYS A 187 22.26 5.21 21.34
CA LYS A 187 21.47 4.43 20.35
C LYS A 187 20.91 5.34 19.24
N TYR A 188 20.43 6.53 19.60
CA TYR A 188 19.90 7.53 18.65
C TYR A 188 21.03 8.09 17.79
N ALA A 189 22.14 8.52 18.37
CA ALA A 189 23.29 9.05 17.63
C ALA A 189 23.83 8.04 16.61
N ARG A 190 23.91 6.76 16.96
CA ARG A 190 24.32 5.69 16.03
C ARG A 190 23.32 5.52 14.87
N SER A 191 22.03 5.50 15.17
CA SER A 191 20.98 5.41 14.14
C SER A 191 21.02 6.60 13.17
N MET A 192 21.31 7.80 13.69
CA MET A 192 21.45 9.02 12.89
C MET A 192 22.67 8.95 11.95
N ASP A 193 23.80 8.48 12.45
CA ASP A 193 25.01 8.32 11.65
C ASP A 193 24.82 7.29 10.55
N GLU A 194 24.20 6.14 10.85
CA GLU A 194 23.86 5.12 9.87
C GLU A 194 22.89 5.65 8.80
N PHE A 195 21.89 6.41 9.20
CA PHE A 195 20.96 7.06 8.27
C PHE A 195 21.67 8.01 7.32
N LEU A 196 22.69 8.76 7.79
CA LEU A 196 23.45 9.73 6.98
C LEU A 196 24.57 9.11 6.16
N ARG A 197 24.91 7.83 6.31
CA ARG A 197 25.98 7.16 5.55
C ARG A 197 25.87 7.34 4.03
N PRO A 198 24.67 7.20 3.39
CA PRO A 198 24.53 7.43 1.94
C PRO A 198 24.74 8.89 1.52
N TYR A 199 24.64 9.84 2.45
CA TYR A 199 24.74 11.28 2.20
C TYR A 199 26.16 11.83 2.36
N ASN A 200 27.16 10.98 2.66
CA ASN A 200 28.56 11.40 2.77
C ASN A 200 29.01 12.14 1.51
N ASP A 201 29.65 13.27 1.67
CA ASP A 201 30.00 14.23 0.60
C ASP A 201 30.76 13.56 -0.55
N GLY A 202 31.81 12.81 -0.25
CA GLY A 202 32.58 12.11 -1.26
C GLY A 202 31.80 11.01 -2.01
N ALA A 203 30.79 10.39 -1.37
CA ALA A 203 29.92 9.44 -2.05
C ALA A 203 28.93 10.14 -2.99
N GLN A 204 28.40 11.28 -2.55
CA GLN A 204 27.48 12.09 -3.33
C GLN A 204 28.15 12.73 -4.54
N GLU A 205 29.37 13.21 -4.40
CA GLU A 205 30.15 13.81 -5.50
C GLU A 205 30.49 12.81 -6.60
N ARG A 206 30.83 11.57 -6.22
CA ARG A 206 31.17 10.52 -7.21
C ARG A 206 29.97 9.98 -7.97
N LYS A 207 28.78 9.96 -7.34
CA LYS A 207 27.61 9.27 -7.88
C LYS A 207 26.58 10.19 -8.49
N ASN A 208 26.46 11.40 -7.97
CA ASN A 208 25.37 12.31 -8.25
C ASN A 208 25.86 13.62 -8.86
N ILE A 209 25.01 14.29 -9.61
CA ILE A 209 25.33 15.54 -10.30
C ILE A 209 24.87 16.77 -9.52
N HIS A 210 25.48 17.90 -9.79
CA HIS A 210 25.01 19.20 -9.29
C HIS A 210 23.81 19.66 -10.12
N CYS A 211 22.69 19.99 -9.47
CA CYS A 211 21.46 20.44 -10.12
C CYS A 211 21.13 21.88 -9.72
N SER A 212 20.49 22.61 -10.64
CA SER A 212 19.97 23.96 -10.38
C SER A 212 18.87 23.93 -9.32
N GLN A 213 18.86 24.94 -8.46
CA GLN A 213 17.83 25.09 -7.43
C GLN A 213 16.50 25.57 -8.04
N GLU A 214 15.40 25.36 -7.29
CA GLU A 214 14.05 25.89 -7.59
C GLU A 214 13.39 25.37 -8.88
N LYS A 215 13.98 24.40 -9.56
CA LYS A 215 13.42 23.78 -10.77
C LYS A 215 13.36 22.27 -10.62
N TYR A 216 12.33 21.66 -11.17
CA TYR A 216 12.27 20.21 -11.28
C TYR A 216 13.37 19.69 -12.21
N PHE A 217 14.01 18.60 -11.80
CA PHE A 217 15.01 17.94 -12.62
C PHE A 217 14.35 16.87 -13.51
N MET A 218 13.64 17.33 -14.56
CA MET A 218 12.92 16.48 -15.50
C MET A 218 13.89 15.74 -16.44
N GLN A 219 13.66 14.45 -16.60
CA GLN A 219 14.45 13.57 -17.48
C GLN A 219 13.55 12.69 -18.35
N ASP A 220 12.38 13.19 -18.73
CA ASP A 220 11.35 12.42 -19.45
C ASP A 220 11.71 12.16 -20.92
N HIS A 221 12.67 12.94 -21.47
CA HIS A 221 13.20 12.76 -22.82
C HIS A 221 14.04 11.50 -23.01
N LEU A 222 14.46 10.83 -21.90
CA LEU A 222 15.24 9.61 -21.97
C LEU A 222 14.32 8.38 -22.12
N GLU A 223 14.80 7.32 -22.78
CA GLU A 223 14.06 6.05 -22.86
C GLU A 223 13.75 5.47 -21.47
N GLU A 224 12.65 4.74 -21.37
CA GLU A 224 12.19 4.17 -20.09
C GLU A 224 13.21 3.27 -19.41
N SER A 225 13.99 2.54 -20.18
CA SER A 225 14.99 1.58 -19.67
C SER A 225 16.28 2.23 -19.15
N LEU A 226 16.53 3.51 -19.49
CA LEU A 226 17.78 4.17 -19.15
C LEU A 226 17.81 4.64 -17.68
N GLU A 227 19.00 4.57 -17.09
CA GLU A 227 19.25 5.09 -15.74
C GLU A 227 19.09 6.62 -15.70
N ARG A 228 18.43 7.10 -14.66
CA ARG A 228 18.24 8.54 -14.38
C ARG A 228 19.32 9.02 -13.43
N LYS A 229 19.85 10.21 -13.72
CA LYS A 229 20.83 10.87 -12.85
C LYS A 229 20.14 11.47 -11.63
N ALA A 230 20.80 11.41 -10.48
CA ALA A 230 20.32 11.98 -9.23
C ALA A 230 21.07 13.26 -8.89
N CYS A 231 20.37 14.19 -8.24
CA CYS A 231 20.99 15.39 -7.72
C CYS A 231 21.71 15.12 -6.40
N GLN A 232 22.87 15.77 -6.20
CA GLN A 232 23.63 15.68 -4.97
C GLN A 232 22.85 16.22 -3.78
N PHE A 233 22.90 15.49 -2.66
CA PHE A 233 22.53 15.99 -1.34
C PHE A 233 23.66 15.66 -0.36
N LYS A 234 24.43 16.64 0.03
CA LYS A 234 25.62 16.45 0.85
C LYS A 234 25.30 16.51 2.34
N ARG A 235 25.95 15.62 3.10
CA ARG A 235 25.84 15.57 4.56
C ARG A 235 26.26 16.90 5.21
N SER A 236 27.30 17.55 4.67
CA SER A 236 27.80 18.85 5.17
C SER A 236 26.75 19.96 5.14
N TRP A 237 25.75 19.89 4.27
CA TRP A 237 24.69 20.89 4.19
C TRP A 237 23.75 20.88 5.40
N LEU A 238 23.75 19.82 6.19
CA LEU A 238 22.95 19.71 7.40
C LEU A 238 23.52 20.48 8.61
N GLY A 239 24.61 21.25 8.40
CA GLY A 239 25.18 22.14 9.41
C GLY A 239 25.49 21.42 10.73
N GLU A 240 24.97 21.92 11.83
CA GLU A 240 25.18 21.35 13.17
C GLU A 240 24.59 19.94 13.34
N CYS A 241 23.56 19.61 12.56
CA CYS A 241 22.97 18.27 12.51
C CYS A 241 23.68 17.30 11.53
N SER A 242 24.81 17.71 10.93
CA SER A 242 25.56 16.84 10.00
C SER A 242 26.28 15.69 10.70
N GLY A 243 26.53 15.78 12.00
CA GLY A 243 27.36 14.83 12.74
C GLY A 243 28.88 14.96 12.43
N LEU A 244 29.30 15.98 11.67
CA LEU A 244 30.71 16.24 11.35
C LEU A 244 31.39 17.03 12.47
N GLN A 245 30.72 18.02 13.01
CA GLN A 245 31.20 18.83 14.14
C GLN A 245 30.82 18.20 15.48
N ASP A 246 29.58 17.73 15.64
CA ASP A 246 29.07 17.03 16.81
C ASP A 246 28.59 15.63 16.42
N PRO A 247 29.41 14.58 16.68
CA PRO A 247 29.05 13.19 16.35
C PRO A 247 27.86 12.65 17.16
N HIS A 248 27.41 13.40 18.16
CA HIS A 248 26.27 13.05 19.00
C HIS A 248 24.95 13.71 18.55
N PHE A 249 24.97 14.52 17.48
CA PHE A 249 23.79 15.18 16.91
C PHE A 249 22.98 16.01 17.94
N GLY A 250 23.67 16.62 18.89
CA GLY A 250 23.07 17.43 19.94
C GLY A 250 22.46 16.66 21.11
N TYR A 251 22.35 15.32 21.03
CA TYR A 251 21.75 14.51 22.11
C TYR A 251 22.49 14.62 23.44
N SER A 252 23.82 14.68 23.40
CA SER A 252 24.65 14.89 24.63
C SER A 252 24.49 16.24 25.28
N LYS A 253 23.92 17.21 24.57
CA LYS A 253 23.71 18.61 25.05
C LYS A 253 22.24 18.93 25.33
N GLY A 254 21.33 17.93 25.21
CA GLY A 254 19.91 18.18 25.35
C GLY A 254 19.28 18.98 24.20
N THR A 255 19.98 19.09 23.05
CA THR A 255 19.50 19.80 21.86
C THR A 255 19.43 18.83 20.66
N PRO A 256 18.55 17.83 20.69
CA PRO A 256 18.55 16.74 19.72
C PRO A 256 18.19 17.20 18.32
N CYS A 257 18.87 16.61 17.32
CA CYS A 257 18.49 16.70 15.92
C CYS A 257 17.54 15.56 15.55
N VAL A 258 16.58 15.86 14.67
CA VAL A 258 15.69 14.88 14.04
C VAL A 258 15.69 15.12 12.53
N PHE A 259 15.83 14.07 11.75
CA PHE A 259 15.79 14.17 10.30
C PHE A 259 14.40 13.86 9.76
N LEU A 260 13.90 14.75 8.94
CA LEU A 260 12.62 14.59 8.26
C LEU A 260 12.85 14.37 6.77
N ARG A 261 12.09 13.44 6.22
CA ARG A 261 12.15 13.10 4.81
C ARG A 261 10.74 12.87 4.28
N MET A 262 10.44 13.44 3.13
CA MET A 262 9.18 13.19 2.43
C MET A 262 9.19 11.79 1.79
N ASN A 263 8.08 11.07 1.87
CA ASN A 263 7.93 9.76 1.24
C ASN A 263 8.11 9.85 -0.27
N ARG A 264 8.71 8.80 -0.85
CA ARG A 264 8.96 8.72 -2.29
C ARG A 264 7.71 8.28 -3.00
N ILE A 265 7.23 9.09 -3.94
CA ILE A 265 6.15 8.75 -4.85
C ILE A 265 6.69 8.86 -6.27
N LEU A 266 6.44 7.82 -7.06
CA LEU A 266 6.93 7.72 -8.43
C LEU A 266 6.29 8.80 -9.31
N GLY A 267 7.11 9.59 -10.02
CA GLY A 267 6.63 10.63 -10.92
C GLY A 267 5.94 11.84 -10.26
N TYR A 268 5.89 11.87 -8.93
CA TYR A 268 5.20 12.95 -8.21
C TYR A 268 5.97 14.27 -8.26
N LEU A 269 5.25 15.33 -8.62
CA LEU A 269 5.73 16.71 -8.67
C LEU A 269 5.11 17.53 -7.52
N PRO A 270 5.81 17.67 -6.39
CA PRO A 270 5.28 18.37 -5.24
C PRO A 270 5.19 19.89 -5.46
N GLY A 271 4.19 20.53 -4.84
CA GLY A 271 4.12 21.98 -4.70
C GLY A 271 3.76 22.77 -5.96
N GLN A 272 3.47 22.09 -7.09
CA GLN A 272 3.10 22.76 -8.35
C GLN A 272 4.05 23.92 -8.74
N GLY A 273 5.36 23.64 -8.72
CA GLY A 273 6.40 24.61 -9.06
C GLY A 273 6.91 25.48 -7.90
N LYS A 274 6.43 25.24 -6.67
CA LYS A 274 6.97 25.89 -5.46
C LYS A 274 7.51 24.84 -4.49
N PRO A 275 8.64 25.12 -3.81
CA PRO A 275 9.18 24.22 -2.79
C PRO A 275 8.17 23.96 -1.68
N ILE A 276 8.22 22.75 -1.11
CA ILE A 276 7.38 22.36 0.02
C ILE A 276 8.07 22.82 1.31
N ASN A 277 7.37 23.61 2.10
CA ASN A 277 7.85 24.07 3.40
C ASN A 277 7.51 23.07 4.51
N VAL A 278 8.40 22.96 5.49
CA VAL A 278 8.22 22.13 6.69
C VAL A 278 8.09 23.04 7.91
N THR A 279 7.07 22.79 8.71
CA THR A 279 6.88 23.46 10.00
C THR A 279 6.72 22.42 11.10
N CYS A 280 7.36 22.65 12.24
CA CYS A 280 7.24 21.79 13.43
C CYS A 280 6.75 22.63 14.62
N GLY A 281 5.87 22.05 15.42
CA GLY A 281 5.37 22.71 16.62
C GLY A 281 4.83 21.71 17.64
N VAL A 282 4.54 22.20 18.84
CA VAL A 282 3.93 21.41 19.92
C VAL A 282 2.48 21.12 19.57
N LYS A 283 2.09 19.84 19.57
CA LYS A 283 0.71 19.40 19.40
C LYS A 283 -0.01 19.19 20.72
N LYS A 284 0.71 18.61 21.70
CA LYS A 284 0.23 18.40 23.08
C LYS A 284 1.41 18.59 24.02
N GLY A 285 1.18 19.28 25.12
CA GLY A 285 2.19 19.64 26.12
C GLY A 285 2.15 21.14 26.38
N PRO A 286 3.04 21.63 27.22
CA PRO A 286 3.16 23.08 27.47
C PRO A 286 3.53 23.81 26.16
N PRO A 287 2.85 24.91 25.80
CA PRO A 287 3.13 25.60 24.55
C PRO A 287 4.57 26.18 24.50
N ASP A 288 5.12 26.52 25.65
CA ASP A 288 6.47 27.06 25.81
C ASP A 288 7.56 25.99 25.95
N ALA A 289 7.19 24.72 25.90
CA ALA A 289 8.14 23.62 26.04
C ALA A 289 9.16 23.53 24.88
N LEU A 290 8.85 24.15 23.76
CA LEU A 290 9.69 24.18 22.57
C LEU A 290 9.85 25.62 22.11
N ARG A 291 10.92 26.31 22.59
CA ARG A 291 11.10 27.72 22.33
C ARG A 291 11.84 28.03 21.05
N GLU A 292 12.77 27.17 20.65
CA GLU A 292 13.60 27.41 19.47
C GLU A 292 13.73 26.14 18.62
N VAL A 293 13.35 26.26 17.36
CA VAL A 293 13.46 25.17 16.37
C VAL A 293 14.26 25.67 15.18
N GLN A 294 15.37 25.02 14.92
CA GLN A 294 16.27 25.35 13.81
C GLN A 294 16.18 24.30 12.71
N PHE A 295 16.26 24.73 11.44
CA PHE A 295 16.16 23.86 10.27
C PHE A 295 17.43 23.91 9.42
N PHE A 296 17.92 22.75 8.99
CA PHE A 296 19.11 22.62 8.13
C PHE A 296 18.84 21.72 6.93
N PRO A 297 19.32 22.10 5.72
CA PRO A 297 19.92 23.39 5.34
C PRO A 297 18.91 24.54 5.33
N LYS A 298 17.63 24.24 5.11
CA LYS A 298 16.47 25.16 5.12
C LYS A 298 15.23 24.35 5.49
N SER A 299 14.16 25.01 5.89
CA SER A 299 12.85 24.38 6.19
C SER A 299 12.07 23.96 4.94
N ILE A 300 12.74 23.66 3.81
CA ILE A 300 12.09 23.37 2.54
C ILE A 300 12.64 22.09 1.90
N PHE A 301 11.78 21.37 1.18
CA PHE A 301 12.17 20.36 0.22
C PHE A 301 12.26 21.01 -1.18
N ASP A 302 13.48 21.12 -1.71
CA ASP A 302 13.78 21.75 -3.00
C ASP A 302 13.26 20.90 -4.18
N LEU A 303 12.75 21.56 -5.21
CA LEU A 303 12.17 20.95 -6.40
C LEU A 303 13.15 20.13 -7.22
N LYS A 304 14.46 20.45 -7.18
CA LYS A 304 15.50 19.76 -7.95
C LYS A 304 15.62 18.26 -7.66
N TYR A 305 15.08 17.78 -6.53
CA TYR A 305 15.09 16.35 -6.20
C TYR A 305 13.89 15.58 -6.78
N TYR A 306 13.01 16.26 -7.49
CA TYR A 306 11.80 15.68 -8.05
C TYR A 306 11.74 15.84 -9.57
N PRO A 307 11.05 14.90 -10.27
CA PRO A 307 10.37 13.72 -9.75
C PRO A 307 11.32 12.56 -9.39
N TYR A 308 10.84 11.63 -8.59
CA TYR A 308 11.50 10.36 -8.34
C TYR A 308 11.09 9.33 -9.41
N TYR A 309 12.06 8.73 -10.10
CA TYR A 309 11.82 7.83 -11.24
C TYR A 309 11.83 6.34 -10.88
N GLY A 310 11.81 5.99 -9.59
CA GLY A 310 11.76 4.61 -9.13
C GLY A 310 13.14 3.98 -8.90
N LYS A 311 13.11 2.88 -8.11
CA LYS A 311 14.35 2.21 -7.65
C LYS A 311 15.19 1.63 -8.80
N LEU A 312 14.53 1.14 -9.85
CA LEU A 312 15.22 0.49 -10.97
C LEU A 312 15.96 1.49 -11.87
N ARG A 313 15.42 2.69 -12.03
CA ARG A 313 15.99 3.72 -12.92
C ARG A 313 16.78 4.79 -12.19
N HIS A 314 16.41 5.10 -10.95
CA HIS A 314 17.00 6.16 -10.15
C HIS A 314 17.85 5.56 -9.03
N VAL A 315 18.84 4.74 -9.39
CA VAL A 315 19.63 3.88 -8.50
C VAL A 315 20.32 4.70 -7.39
N ASN A 316 20.92 5.84 -7.76
CA ASN A 316 21.67 6.69 -6.84
C ASN A 316 20.84 7.80 -6.19
N TYR A 317 19.50 7.71 -6.28
CA TYR A 317 18.62 8.74 -5.75
C TYR A 317 18.77 8.91 -4.23
N SER A 318 19.14 10.11 -3.81
CA SER A 318 19.19 10.54 -2.43
C SER A 318 18.02 11.46 -2.15
N SER A 319 17.04 10.99 -1.35
CA SER A 319 15.91 11.84 -0.94
C SER A 319 16.43 13.05 -0.18
N PRO A 320 15.90 14.25 -0.44
CA PRO A 320 16.24 15.42 0.36
C PRO A 320 15.84 15.21 1.81
N VAL A 321 16.65 15.73 2.72
CA VAL A 321 16.45 15.65 4.17
C VAL A 321 16.36 17.08 4.73
N VAL A 322 15.42 17.29 5.61
CA VAL A 322 15.37 18.49 6.46
C VAL A 322 15.72 18.06 7.87
N ALA A 323 16.86 18.53 8.38
CA ALA A 323 17.22 18.33 9.77
C ALA A 323 16.55 19.41 10.63
N VAL A 324 15.94 18.98 11.70
CA VAL A 324 15.30 19.85 12.70
C VAL A 324 16.07 19.70 14.00
N ARG A 325 16.63 20.81 14.51
CA ARG A 325 17.28 20.86 15.80
C ARG A 325 16.36 21.55 16.79
N PHE A 326 16.13 20.92 17.91
CA PHE A 326 15.37 21.47 19.02
C PHE A 326 16.35 22.10 20.01
N ALA A 327 16.63 23.41 19.82
CA ALA A 327 17.72 24.09 20.54
C ALA A 327 17.37 24.43 21.99
N ASN A 328 16.10 24.64 22.30
CA ASN A 328 15.64 24.95 23.64
C ASN A 328 14.41 24.16 24.00
N VAL A 329 14.62 23.01 24.64
CA VAL A 329 13.58 22.02 25.02
C VAL A 329 13.42 22.05 26.53
N GLN A 330 12.21 22.03 27.04
CA GLN A 330 11.92 21.85 28.44
C GLN A 330 12.30 20.44 28.89
N TYR A 331 13.13 20.32 29.93
CA TYR A 331 13.54 19.05 30.52
C TYR A 331 12.39 18.39 31.29
N ASP A 332 12.45 17.07 31.41
CA ASP A 332 11.53 16.25 32.19
C ASP A 332 10.04 16.45 31.82
N ALA A 333 9.78 16.79 30.56
CA ALA A 333 8.45 17.01 30.02
C ALA A 333 8.19 16.11 28.80
N HIS A 334 7.00 15.51 28.75
CA HIS A 334 6.52 14.78 27.57
C HIS A 334 5.94 15.74 26.54
N ILE A 335 6.71 16.02 25.50
CA ILE A 335 6.33 16.97 24.45
C ILE A 335 5.90 16.21 23.20
N HIS A 336 4.63 16.30 22.81
CA HIS A 336 4.17 15.79 21.54
C HIS A 336 4.39 16.82 20.45
N ILE A 337 5.32 16.54 19.55
CA ILE A 337 5.68 17.40 18.42
C ILE A 337 4.99 16.90 17.18
N GLN A 338 4.48 17.83 16.38
CA GLN A 338 3.98 17.54 15.04
C GLN A 338 4.73 18.39 14.02
N CYS A 339 5.29 17.74 13.00
CA CYS A 339 5.84 18.38 11.83
C CYS A 339 4.90 18.21 10.64
N LYS A 340 4.65 19.29 9.89
CA LYS A 340 3.71 19.34 8.75
C LYS A 340 4.41 19.81 7.49
N LEU A 341 4.00 19.24 6.36
CA LEU A 341 4.33 19.72 5.03
C LEU A 341 3.33 20.79 4.62
N ASN A 342 3.81 21.93 4.17
CA ASN A 342 2.99 23.04 3.68
C ASN A 342 3.35 23.35 2.25
N GLY A 343 2.36 23.24 1.35
CA GLY A 343 2.55 23.51 -0.07
C GLY A 343 1.29 23.23 -0.89
N LYS A 344 1.29 23.66 -2.13
CA LYS A 344 0.18 23.37 -3.05
C LYS A 344 0.06 21.88 -3.30
N GLY A 345 -1.16 21.34 -3.20
CA GLY A 345 -1.43 19.92 -3.41
C GLY A 345 -1.07 19.03 -2.22
N ILE A 346 -0.68 19.60 -1.07
CA ILE A 346 -0.45 18.86 0.18
C ILE A 346 -1.66 19.02 1.11
N ILE A 347 -2.16 17.89 1.59
CA ILE A 347 -3.18 17.82 2.64
C ILE A 347 -2.45 17.44 3.93
N ASN A 348 -2.53 18.26 4.97
CA ASN A 348 -1.83 18.06 6.25
C ASN A 348 -2.73 18.21 7.48
N ASN A 349 -4.04 18.26 7.28
CA ASN A 349 -5.05 18.44 8.32
C ASN A 349 -6.16 17.39 8.25
N SER A 350 -5.87 16.22 7.68
CA SER A 350 -6.83 15.11 7.59
C SER A 350 -7.25 14.64 8.98
N LEU A 351 -8.53 14.45 9.20
CA LEU A 351 -9.10 13.89 10.42
C LEU A 351 -9.03 12.37 10.44
N THR A 352 -9.02 11.74 9.26
CA THR A 352 -9.02 10.28 9.10
C THR A 352 -7.62 9.69 9.06
N ASP A 353 -6.66 10.40 8.45
CA ASP A 353 -5.27 9.98 8.35
C ASP A 353 -4.32 11.01 8.96
N ARG A 354 -3.83 10.72 10.17
CA ARG A 354 -2.90 11.58 10.92
C ARG A 354 -1.49 11.67 10.33
N TYR A 355 -1.16 10.79 9.39
CA TYR A 355 0.17 10.76 8.75
C TYR A 355 0.18 11.43 7.37
N LEU A 356 -0.98 11.84 6.87
CA LEU A 356 -1.09 12.51 5.59
C LEU A 356 -0.48 13.92 5.69
N GLY A 357 0.60 14.15 4.96
CA GLY A 357 1.32 15.43 4.98
C GLY A 357 1.88 15.85 6.34
N ALA A 358 1.94 14.95 7.30
CA ALA A 358 2.40 15.22 8.65
C ALA A 358 3.09 14.01 9.29
N ILE A 359 3.89 14.29 10.32
CA ILE A 359 4.40 13.27 11.24
C ILE A 359 4.32 13.80 12.67
N SER A 360 3.96 12.93 13.60
CA SER A 360 3.92 13.27 15.03
C SER A 360 4.79 12.29 15.79
N PHE A 361 5.53 12.83 16.75
CA PHE A 361 6.41 12.06 17.63
C PHE A 361 6.46 12.69 19.01
N THR A 362 6.90 11.91 20.00
CA THR A 362 7.09 12.38 21.36
C THR A 362 8.57 12.66 21.60
N LEU A 363 8.87 13.76 22.23
CA LEU A 363 10.22 14.11 22.68
C LEU A 363 10.22 14.30 24.20
N GLU A 364 11.11 13.58 24.86
CA GLU A 364 11.36 13.66 26.30
C GLU A 364 12.86 13.72 26.54
N VAL A 365 13.30 14.79 27.18
CA VAL A 365 14.71 15.01 27.51
C VAL A 365 14.82 15.07 29.03
N GLY A 366 15.43 14.03 29.62
CA GLY A 366 15.74 14.01 31.07
C GLY A 366 17.08 14.59 31.39
N THR A 367 17.25 15.07 32.63
CA THR A 367 18.50 15.63 33.18
C THR A 367 19.42 14.59 33.76
#